data_7841efb85a8c4c45bca059c69f9019f1
#
_entry.id   7841efb85a8c4c45bca059c69f9019f1
#
_cell.length_a   1.000
_cell.length_b   1.000
_cell.length_c   1.000
_cell.angle_alpha   90.00
_cell.angle_beta   90.00
_cell.angle_gamma   90.00
#
_symmetry.space_group_name_H-M   'P 1'
#
loop_
_entity.id
_entity.type
_entity.pdbx_description
1 polymer ?
#
loop_
_entity_poly.entity_id
_entity_poly.type
_entity_poly.pdbx_seq_one_letter_code
_entity_poly.pdbx_strand_id
1 'polypeptide(L)'
;MAKRIALERGIPLLQIKGSGPEGRILKEDVEKYASGAGAPAAGAAPSQAAAGPSYTDQPISNMRRTIAKRLTESKATLPHYYVTFDIEMDRVLQLRELFNRASAEAANGNAEKAKDAKLSVNDFIVKAAAIALRQVPAANSAWHGDFIREYHTQDISMAVATPNGLITPIIRNCGALGL
;
A
#
# COMPACT_ATOMS: atom_id res chain seq x y z
N MET A 1 61.95 33.30 3.17
CA MET A 1 61.52 32.53 4.35
C MET A 1 60.06 32.09 4.17
N ALA A 2 59.05 32.97 4.07
CA ALA A 2 57.61 32.57 3.91
C ALA A 2 57.32 31.57 2.77
N LYS A 3 57.90 31.78 1.56
CA LYS A 3 57.72 30.84 0.41
C LYS A 3 58.25 29.43 0.70
N ARG A 4 59.32 29.28 1.44
CA ARG A 4 59.90 27.98 1.75
C ARG A 4 59.01 27.19 2.73
N ILE A 5 58.48 27.86 3.75
CA ILE A 5 57.60 27.25 4.74
C ILE A 5 56.25 26.87 4.12
N ALA A 6 55.74 27.69 3.23
CA ALA A 6 54.52 27.37 2.49
C ALA A 6 54.70 26.14 1.59
N LEU A 7 55.85 26.02 0.92
CA LEU A 7 56.17 24.87 0.07
C LEU A 7 56.34 23.57 0.89
N GLU A 8 57.03 23.66 2.02
CA GLU A 8 57.23 22.51 2.95
C GLU A 8 55.92 22.00 3.55
N ARG A 9 54.96 22.87 3.69
CA ARG A 9 53.61 22.53 4.26
C ARG A 9 52.49 22.39 3.22
N GLY A 10 52.79 22.47 1.92
CA GLY A 10 51.82 22.32 0.84
C GLY A 10 50.75 23.42 0.80
N ILE A 11 51.04 24.63 1.31
CA ILE A 11 50.07 25.71 1.43
C ILE A 11 50.15 26.61 0.20
N PRO A 12 49.01 26.81 -0.54
CA PRO A 12 48.98 27.67 -1.72
C PRO A 12 49.08 29.16 -1.30
N LEU A 13 50.20 29.83 -1.67
CA LEU A 13 50.48 31.22 -1.31
C LEU A 13 49.43 32.21 -1.83
N LEU A 14 48.72 31.89 -2.91
CA LEU A 14 47.65 32.73 -3.50
C LEU A 14 46.44 32.90 -2.57
N GLN A 15 46.29 32.05 -1.58
CA GLN A 15 45.17 32.08 -0.64
C GLN A 15 45.49 32.80 0.65
N ILE A 16 46.74 33.24 0.83
CA ILE A 16 47.19 33.93 2.04
C ILE A 16 47.24 35.43 1.75
N LYS A 17 46.53 36.23 2.56
CA LYS A 17 46.63 37.68 2.56
C LYS A 17 47.84 38.13 3.33
N GLY A 18 48.85 38.70 2.67
CA GLY A 18 50.08 39.18 3.31
C GLY A 18 49.82 40.39 4.21
N SER A 19 50.38 40.35 5.42
CA SER A 19 50.32 41.47 6.39
C SER A 19 51.54 42.39 6.35
N GLY A 20 52.52 42.08 5.52
CA GLY A 20 53.74 42.91 5.38
C GLY A 20 53.57 44.15 4.51
N PRO A 21 54.58 45.05 4.47
CA PRO A 21 54.58 46.24 3.63
C PRO A 21 54.33 45.86 2.17
N GLU A 22 53.51 46.66 1.48
CA GLU A 22 53.10 46.40 0.09
C GLU A 22 52.39 45.06 -0.14
N GLY A 23 51.75 44.46 0.89
CA GLY A 23 51.03 43.18 0.75
C GLY A 23 51.92 41.93 0.73
N ARG A 24 53.17 42.02 1.20
CA ARG A 24 54.07 40.89 1.26
C ARG A 24 53.63 39.87 2.30
N ILE A 25 53.68 38.60 1.92
CA ILE A 25 53.38 37.49 2.82
C ILE A 25 54.56 37.25 3.73
N LEU A 26 54.38 37.42 5.05
CA LEU A 26 55.35 37.18 6.08
C LEU A 26 55.29 35.72 6.55
N LYS A 27 56.31 35.31 7.28
CA LYS A 27 56.36 33.95 7.88
C LYS A 27 55.16 33.68 8.77
N GLU A 28 54.76 34.69 9.56
CA GLU A 28 53.65 34.63 10.51
C GLU A 28 52.29 34.40 9.81
N ASP A 29 52.11 34.93 8.60
CA ASP A 29 50.89 34.76 7.84
C ASP A 29 50.71 33.31 7.39
N VAL A 30 51.81 32.66 6.99
CA VAL A 30 51.80 31.25 6.60
C VAL A 30 51.55 30.33 7.82
N GLU A 31 52.13 30.68 8.97
CA GLU A 31 51.93 29.93 10.21
C GLU A 31 50.52 30.10 10.75
N LYS A 32 49.91 31.31 10.68
CA LYS A 32 48.53 31.56 11.04
C LYS A 32 47.56 30.83 10.09
N TYR A 33 47.86 30.80 8.81
CA TYR A 33 47.05 30.05 7.84
C TYR A 33 47.12 28.53 8.13
N ALA A 34 48.28 28.03 8.45
CA ALA A 34 48.51 26.63 8.81
C ALA A 34 47.80 26.21 10.10
N SER A 35 47.62 27.13 11.05
CA SER A 35 46.91 26.89 12.32
C SER A 35 45.38 27.10 12.22
N GLY A 36 44.84 27.37 11.01
CA GLY A 36 43.42 27.55 10.78
C GLY A 36 42.85 28.92 11.19
N ALA A 37 43.71 29.83 11.74
CA ALA A 37 43.27 31.15 12.22
C ALA A 37 43.20 32.23 11.11
N GLY A 38 43.53 31.90 9.87
CA GLY A 38 43.63 32.86 8.77
C GLY A 38 42.97 32.44 7.44
N ALA A 39 42.22 31.36 7.44
CA ALA A 39 41.47 31.02 6.26
C ALA A 39 40.33 32.06 6.06
N PRO A 40 40.23 32.72 4.88
CA PRO A 40 39.03 33.45 4.56
C PRO A 40 37.87 32.45 4.68
N ALA A 41 36.81 32.84 5.40
CA ALA A 41 35.60 32.06 5.41
C ALA A 41 35.19 31.84 3.93
N ALA A 42 35.49 30.64 3.43
CA ALA A 42 34.97 30.22 2.14
C ALA A 42 33.47 30.42 2.27
N GLY A 43 32.91 31.26 1.37
CA GLY A 43 31.49 31.57 1.37
C GLY A 43 30.74 30.28 1.55
N ALA A 44 29.92 30.23 2.58
CA ALA A 44 29.09 29.07 2.87
C ALA A 44 28.36 28.71 1.59
N ALA A 45 28.81 27.67 0.91
CA ALA A 45 27.95 26.98 -0.03
C ALA A 45 26.65 26.73 0.72
N PRO A 46 25.46 27.01 0.14
CA PRO A 46 24.22 26.76 0.83
C PRO A 46 24.31 25.31 1.30
N SER A 47 24.40 25.14 2.62
CA SER A 47 24.26 23.82 3.24
C SER A 47 22.94 23.31 2.71
N GLN A 48 22.99 22.37 1.76
CA GLN A 48 21.83 21.57 1.47
C GLN A 48 21.43 21.01 2.84
N ALA A 49 20.41 21.64 3.41
CA ALA A 49 19.77 21.13 4.59
C ALA A 49 19.58 19.64 4.30
N ALA A 50 20.24 18.79 5.08
CA ALA A 50 20.13 17.36 4.91
C ALA A 50 18.64 17.07 4.94
N ALA A 51 18.08 16.82 3.76
CA ALA A 51 16.68 16.45 3.64
C ALA A 51 16.56 15.25 4.59
N GLY A 52 15.73 15.40 5.61
CA GLY A 52 15.44 14.29 6.52
C GLY A 52 15.07 13.06 5.72
N PRO A 53 15.07 11.88 6.28
CA PRO A 53 14.79 10.65 5.55
C PRO A 53 13.51 10.84 4.73
N SER A 54 13.55 10.49 3.45
CA SER A 54 12.44 10.61 2.51
C SER A 54 11.27 9.65 2.82
N TYR A 55 11.28 8.99 3.96
CA TYR A 55 10.31 8.00 4.42
C TYR A 55 9.86 8.27 5.86
N THR A 56 8.70 7.78 6.19
CA THR A 56 8.16 7.79 7.55
C THR A 56 7.72 6.38 7.91
N ASP A 57 8.21 5.84 9.01
CA ASP A 57 7.81 4.53 9.52
C ASP A 57 6.49 4.65 10.29
N GLN A 58 5.53 3.81 9.93
CA GLN A 58 4.25 3.72 10.62
C GLN A 58 4.11 2.35 11.30
N PRO A 59 3.74 2.31 12.59
CA PRO A 59 3.53 1.05 13.29
C PRO A 59 2.32 0.30 12.69
N ILE A 60 2.49 -1.01 12.49
CA ILE A 60 1.42 -1.87 11.96
C ILE A 60 0.57 -2.45 13.09
N SER A 61 -0.76 -2.46 12.90
CA SER A 61 -1.69 -3.11 13.82
C SER A 61 -1.55 -4.64 13.80
N ASN A 62 -1.97 -5.31 14.87
CA ASN A 62 -1.97 -6.77 14.95
C ASN A 62 -2.83 -7.41 13.85
N MET A 63 -3.95 -6.79 13.49
CA MET A 63 -4.81 -7.22 12.39
C MET A 63 -4.02 -7.23 11.06
N ARG A 64 -3.35 -6.12 10.71
CA ARG A 64 -2.55 -6.04 9.48
C ARG A 64 -1.42 -7.07 9.45
N ARG A 65 -0.78 -7.31 10.59
CA ARG A 65 0.28 -8.34 10.72
C ARG A 65 -0.27 -9.74 10.44
N THR A 66 -1.44 -10.06 11.00
CA THR A 66 -2.10 -11.36 10.78
C THR A 66 -2.54 -11.55 9.34
N ILE A 67 -3.13 -10.51 8.72
CA ILE A 67 -3.51 -10.50 7.29
C ILE A 67 -2.29 -10.74 6.41
N ALA A 68 -1.21 -9.99 6.63
CA ALA A 68 0.03 -10.12 5.85
C ALA A 68 0.59 -11.55 5.93
N LYS A 69 0.68 -12.13 7.15
CA LYS A 69 1.16 -13.50 7.34
C LYS A 69 0.32 -14.52 6.56
N ARG A 70 -1.02 -14.48 6.71
CA ARG A 70 -1.93 -15.44 6.06
C ARG A 70 -1.94 -15.31 4.53
N LEU A 71 -1.94 -14.07 4.02
CA LEU A 71 -1.93 -13.88 2.56
C LEU A 71 -0.60 -14.28 1.93
N THR A 72 0.52 -14.01 2.61
CA THR A 72 1.84 -14.46 2.15
C THR A 72 1.93 -15.98 2.13
N GLU A 73 1.48 -16.65 3.20
CA GLU A 73 1.42 -18.11 3.28
C GLU A 73 0.56 -18.70 2.15
N SER A 74 -0.64 -18.15 1.93
CA SER A 74 -1.52 -18.60 0.84
C SER A 74 -0.85 -18.46 -0.53
N LYS A 75 -0.23 -17.32 -0.82
CA LYS A 75 0.46 -17.10 -2.11
C LYS A 75 1.70 -17.97 -2.30
N ALA A 76 2.41 -18.29 -1.23
CA ALA A 76 3.61 -19.11 -1.30
C ALA A 76 3.31 -20.61 -1.44
N THR A 77 2.20 -21.10 -0.87
CA THR A 77 1.90 -22.53 -0.78
C THR A 77 0.88 -23.03 -1.78
N LEU A 78 -0.05 -22.16 -2.24
CA LEU A 78 -1.12 -22.56 -3.14
C LEU A 78 -0.84 -22.10 -4.58
N PRO A 79 -0.93 -23.01 -5.58
CA PRO A 79 -0.84 -22.63 -6.98
C PRO A 79 -2.10 -21.84 -7.38
N HIS A 80 -1.88 -20.62 -7.86
CA HIS A 80 -2.96 -19.73 -8.32
C HIS A 80 -2.95 -19.61 -9.83
N TYR A 81 -4.12 -19.62 -10.44
CA TYR A 81 -4.32 -19.19 -11.81
C TYR A 81 -5.53 -18.26 -11.91
N TYR A 82 -5.61 -17.49 -12.97
CA TYR A 82 -6.64 -16.48 -13.18
C TYR A 82 -7.34 -16.73 -14.50
N VAL A 83 -8.67 -16.65 -14.49
CA VAL A 83 -9.49 -16.75 -15.68
C VAL A 83 -10.41 -15.52 -15.70
N THR A 84 -10.54 -14.88 -16.85
CA THR A 84 -11.39 -13.70 -17.04
C THR A 84 -12.44 -13.99 -18.08
N PHE A 85 -13.67 -13.62 -17.78
CA PHE A 85 -14.82 -13.69 -18.70
C PHE A 85 -15.54 -12.35 -18.73
N ASP A 86 -15.96 -11.92 -19.90
CA ASP A 86 -16.83 -10.77 -20.08
C ASP A 86 -18.30 -11.24 -20.05
N ILE A 87 -19.11 -10.60 -19.22
CA ILE A 87 -20.50 -10.97 -18.99
C ILE A 87 -21.42 -9.78 -19.29
N GLU A 88 -22.40 -9.96 -20.18
CA GLU A 88 -23.42 -8.97 -20.41
C GLU A 88 -24.37 -8.84 -19.23
N MET A 89 -24.38 -7.67 -18.60
CA MET A 89 -25.14 -7.40 -17.37
C MET A 89 -26.49 -6.73 -17.61
N ASP A 90 -26.81 -6.31 -18.82
CA ASP A 90 -28.00 -5.49 -19.10
C ASP A 90 -29.29 -6.13 -18.62
N ARG A 91 -29.48 -7.42 -18.87
CA ARG A 91 -30.67 -8.16 -18.42
C ARG A 91 -30.74 -8.29 -16.90
N VAL A 92 -29.58 -8.45 -16.25
CA VAL A 92 -29.52 -8.54 -14.78
C VAL A 92 -29.86 -7.19 -14.17
N LEU A 93 -29.38 -6.10 -14.75
CA LEU A 93 -29.69 -4.74 -14.30
C LEU A 93 -31.18 -4.43 -14.45
N GLN A 94 -31.80 -4.76 -15.60
CA GLN A 94 -33.24 -4.61 -15.80
C GLN A 94 -34.03 -5.43 -14.78
N LEU A 95 -33.66 -6.69 -14.55
CA LEU A 95 -34.32 -7.56 -13.59
C LEU A 95 -34.21 -6.99 -12.16
N ARG A 96 -33.02 -6.51 -11.77
CA ARG A 96 -32.80 -5.84 -10.49
C ARG A 96 -33.71 -4.62 -10.31
N GLU A 97 -33.88 -3.81 -11.34
CA GLU A 97 -34.78 -2.64 -11.29
C GLU A 97 -36.23 -3.05 -11.09
N LEU A 98 -36.69 -4.10 -11.80
CA LEU A 98 -38.03 -4.63 -11.63
C LEU A 98 -38.27 -5.12 -10.20
N PHE A 99 -37.36 -5.93 -9.65
CA PHE A 99 -37.47 -6.39 -8.27
C PHE A 99 -37.45 -5.23 -7.25
N ASN A 100 -36.59 -4.27 -7.42
CA ASN A 100 -36.48 -3.13 -6.50
C ASN A 100 -37.75 -2.24 -6.57
N ARG A 101 -38.37 -2.10 -7.75
CA ARG A 101 -39.62 -1.38 -7.91
C ARG A 101 -40.78 -2.13 -7.23
N ALA A 102 -40.88 -3.43 -7.47
CA ALA A 102 -41.90 -4.26 -6.82
C ALA A 102 -41.75 -4.30 -5.31
N SER A 103 -40.52 -4.38 -4.79
CA SER A 103 -40.25 -4.34 -3.38
C SER A 103 -40.61 -2.99 -2.73
N ALA A 104 -40.35 -1.89 -3.44
CA ALA A 104 -40.74 -0.55 -2.99
C ALA A 104 -42.26 -0.37 -2.91
N GLU A 105 -42.98 -0.89 -3.89
CA GLU A 105 -44.45 -0.89 -3.94
C GLU A 105 -45.03 -1.75 -2.80
N ALA A 106 -44.44 -2.95 -2.57
CA ALA A 106 -44.90 -3.85 -1.52
C ALA A 106 -44.61 -3.31 -0.09
N ALA A 107 -43.63 -2.42 0.05
CA ALA A 107 -43.32 -1.77 1.32
C ALA A 107 -44.36 -0.74 1.80
N ASN A 108 -45.35 -0.42 0.97
CA ASN A 108 -46.47 0.49 1.30
C ASN A 108 -46.04 1.80 1.97
N GLY A 109 -44.98 2.44 1.46
CA GLY A 109 -44.45 3.70 1.98
C GLY A 109 -43.54 3.55 3.22
N ASN A 110 -43.25 2.36 3.71
CA ASN A 110 -42.30 2.13 4.77
C ASN A 110 -40.86 2.15 4.21
N ALA A 111 -40.16 3.27 4.41
CA ALA A 111 -38.83 3.50 3.85
C ALA A 111 -37.75 2.50 4.37
N GLU A 112 -37.85 2.02 5.61
CA GLU A 112 -36.91 1.04 6.15
C GLU A 112 -37.09 -0.32 5.50
N LYS A 113 -38.34 -0.82 5.38
CA LYS A 113 -38.60 -2.08 4.69
C LYS A 113 -38.21 -2.04 3.21
N ALA A 114 -38.44 -0.92 2.53
CA ALA A 114 -38.03 -0.72 1.15
C ALA A 114 -36.50 -0.73 1.00
N LYS A 115 -35.77 -0.20 1.97
CA LYS A 115 -34.31 -0.19 1.98
C LYS A 115 -33.73 -1.57 2.23
N ASP A 116 -34.28 -2.32 3.18
CA ASP A 116 -33.83 -3.66 3.54
C ASP A 116 -34.11 -4.69 2.44
N ALA A 117 -35.19 -4.52 1.69
CA ALA A 117 -35.56 -5.38 0.56
C ALA A 117 -34.85 -5.00 -0.76
N LYS A 118 -34.01 -3.96 -0.77
CA LYS A 118 -33.36 -3.47 -1.99
C LYS A 118 -32.21 -4.36 -2.40
N LEU A 119 -32.32 -4.98 -3.57
CA LEU A 119 -31.27 -5.81 -4.16
C LEU A 119 -30.16 -4.96 -4.79
N SER A 120 -28.93 -5.33 -4.52
CA SER A 120 -27.72 -4.82 -5.17
C SER A 120 -27.28 -5.76 -6.29
N VAL A 121 -26.37 -5.31 -7.17
CA VAL A 121 -25.75 -6.19 -8.18
C VAL A 121 -24.97 -7.33 -7.51
N ASN A 122 -24.38 -7.05 -6.33
CA ASN A 122 -23.59 -8.03 -5.61
C ASN A 122 -24.42 -9.24 -5.14
N ASP A 123 -25.70 -9.04 -4.79
CA ASP A 123 -26.59 -10.14 -4.40
C ASP A 123 -26.79 -11.15 -5.53
N PHE A 124 -26.94 -10.65 -6.76
CA PHE A 124 -26.99 -11.50 -7.95
C PHE A 124 -25.68 -12.26 -8.19
N ILE A 125 -24.52 -11.59 -7.99
CA ILE A 125 -23.21 -12.23 -8.17
C ILE A 125 -23.00 -13.33 -7.13
N VAL A 126 -23.33 -13.07 -5.86
CA VAL A 126 -23.23 -14.04 -4.76
C VAL A 126 -24.13 -15.25 -5.03
N LYS A 127 -25.37 -14.98 -5.47
CA LYS A 127 -26.31 -16.06 -5.79
C LYS A 127 -25.86 -16.88 -7.00
N ALA A 128 -25.38 -16.23 -8.04
CA ALA A 128 -24.84 -16.90 -9.23
C ALA A 128 -23.64 -17.80 -8.86
N ALA A 129 -22.71 -17.31 -8.02
CA ALA A 129 -21.60 -18.08 -7.52
C ALA A 129 -22.06 -19.31 -6.73
N ALA A 130 -23.06 -19.17 -5.86
CA ALA A 130 -23.62 -20.30 -5.10
C ALA A 130 -24.24 -21.36 -6.02
N ILE A 131 -24.96 -20.94 -7.06
CA ILE A 131 -25.55 -21.86 -8.05
C ILE A 131 -24.43 -22.57 -8.84
N ALA A 132 -23.40 -21.84 -9.26
CA ALA A 132 -22.27 -22.40 -9.99
C ALA A 132 -21.50 -23.45 -9.14
N LEU A 133 -21.24 -23.18 -7.87
CA LEU A 133 -20.61 -24.14 -6.95
C LEU A 133 -21.46 -25.41 -6.76
N ARG A 134 -22.78 -25.29 -6.81
CA ARG A 134 -23.68 -26.46 -6.76
C ARG A 134 -23.64 -27.27 -8.06
N GLN A 135 -23.49 -26.60 -9.21
CA GLN A 135 -23.45 -27.26 -10.53
C GLN A 135 -22.08 -27.92 -10.79
N VAL A 136 -21.02 -27.38 -10.19
CA VAL A 136 -19.64 -27.85 -10.34
C VAL A 136 -19.05 -28.14 -8.95
N PRO A 137 -19.41 -29.28 -8.31
CA PRO A 137 -18.97 -29.60 -6.95
C PRO A 137 -17.43 -29.65 -6.80
N ALA A 138 -16.72 -30.05 -7.84
CA ALA A 138 -15.25 -30.08 -7.84
C ALA A 138 -14.62 -28.71 -7.59
N ALA A 139 -15.29 -27.61 -7.98
CA ALA A 139 -14.84 -26.26 -7.68
C ALA A 139 -15.05 -25.88 -6.19
N ASN A 140 -16.00 -26.53 -5.51
CA ASN A 140 -16.30 -26.33 -4.08
C ASN A 140 -15.56 -27.36 -3.22
N SER A 141 -14.24 -27.45 -3.41
CA SER A 141 -13.41 -28.48 -2.78
C SER A 141 -12.14 -27.91 -2.16
N ALA A 142 -11.51 -28.65 -1.26
CA ALA A 142 -10.24 -28.31 -0.63
C ALA A 142 -9.25 -29.46 -0.73
N TRP A 143 -7.99 -29.11 -0.98
CA TRP A 143 -6.86 -30.04 -0.97
C TRP A 143 -6.37 -30.28 0.45
N HIS A 144 -6.30 -31.55 0.88
CA HIS A 144 -5.81 -31.97 2.20
C HIS A 144 -4.55 -32.86 2.15
N GLY A 145 -3.80 -32.83 1.03
CA GLY A 145 -2.62 -33.68 0.84
C GLY A 145 -2.97 -35.06 0.31
N ASP A 146 -3.53 -35.91 1.14
CA ASP A 146 -3.85 -37.30 0.79
C ASP A 146 -5.24 -37.47 0.17
N PHE A 147 -6.11 -36.49 0.32
CA PHE A 147 -7.47 -36.53 -0.23
C PHE A 147 -7.98 -35.13 -0.61
N ILE A 148 -8.97 -35.10 -1.49
CA ILE A 148 -9.74 -33.90 -1.82
C ILE A 148 -11.07 -33.96 -1.06
N ARG A 149 -11.41 -32.89 -0.36
CA ARG A 149 -12.69 -32.76 0.33
C ARG A 149 -13.63 -31.89 -0.48
N GLU A 150 -14.72 -32.46 -0.98
CA GLU A 150 -15.80 -31.72 -1.62
C GLU A 150 -16.86 -31.30 -0.58
N TYR A 151 -17.26 -30.04 -0.64
CA TYR A 151 -18.28 -29.49 0.27
C TYR A 151 -19.65 -29.52 -0.41
N HIS A 152 -20.65 -30.00 0.29
CA HIS A 152 -22.03 -30.08 -0.23
C HIS A 152 -22.82 -28.80 0.02
N THR A 153 -22.39 -27.95 0.93
CA THR A 153 -22.97 -26.65 1.22
C THR A 153 -22.21 -25.55 0.50
N GLN A 154 -22.92 -24.56 -0.03
CA GLN A 154 -22.33 -23.43 -0.72
C GLN A 154 -22.19 -22.25 0.26
N ASP A 155 -21.12 -22.23 1.02
CA ASP A 155 -20.80 -21.16 1.96
C ASP A 155 -19.95 -20.10 1.23
N ILE A 156 -20.45 -18.87 1.16
CA ILE A 156 -19.78 -17.78 0.45
C ILE A 156 -19.30 -16.74 1.43
N SER A 157 -18.01 -16.45 1.41
CA SER A 157 -17.39 -15.41 2.21
C SER A 157 -17.27 -14.12 1.41
N MET A 158 -17.84 -13.05 1.94
CA MET A 158 -17.77 -11.72 1.32
C MET A 158 -16.70 -10.86 1.99
N ALA A 159 -15.86 -10.23 1.19
CA ALA A 159 -14.88 -9.29 1.70
C ALA A 159 -15.53 -7.91 1.88
N VAL A 160 -15.63 -7.44 3.12
CA VAL A 160 -16.20 -6.14 3.48
C VAL A 160 -15.12 -5.24 4.07
N ALA A 161 -14.86 -4.11 3.41
CA ALA A 161 -13.93 -3.11 3.90
C ALA A 161 -14.55 -2.32 5.06
N THR A 162 -13.79 -2.19 6.14
CA THR A 162 -14.16 -1.35 7.29
C THR A 162 -13.05 -0.34 7.58
N PRO A 163 -13.32 0.73 8.34
CA PRO A 163 -12.28 1.70 8.73
C PRO A 163 -11.08 1.06 9.43
N ASN A 164 -11.31 -0.05 10.14
CA ASN A 164 -10.27 -0.76 10.90
C ASN A 164 -9.59 -1.89 10.11
N GLY A 165 -10.04 -2.21 8.90
CA GLY A 165 -9.50 -3.28 8.07
C GLY A 165 -10.58 -4.04 7.32
N LEU A 166 -10.22 -5.22 6.81
CA LEU A 166 -11.11 -6.10 6.07
C LEU A 166 -11.71 -7.16 6.99
N ILE A 167 -13.02 -7.33 6.94
CA ILE A 167 -13.73 -8.46 7.55
C ILE A 167 -14.34 -9.34 6.48
N THR A 168 -14.52 -10.62 6.76
CA THR A 168 -15.01 -11.61 5.80
C THR A 168 -16.17 -12.41 6.41
N PRO A 169 -17.38 -11.82 6.55
CA PRO A 169 -18.56 -12.56 6.98
C PRO A 169 -18.88 -13.70 6.01
N ILE A 170 -19.40 -14.80 6.54
CA ILE A 170 -19.74 -16.00 5.77
C ILE A 170 -21.27 -16.11 5.67
N ILE A 171 -21.79 -16.15 4.45
CA ILE A 171 -23.18 -16.49 4.14
C ILE A 171 -23.25 -18.01 3.98
N ARG A 172 -23.82 -18.67 4.98
CA ARG A 172 -23.88 -20.13 4.99
C ARG A 172 -25.01 -20.64 4.11
N ASN A 173 -24.73 -21.74 3.40
CA ASN A 173 -25.68 -22.44 2.51
C ASN A 173 -26.43 -21.49 1.57
N CYS A 174 -25.69 -20.55 0.97
CA CYS A 174 -26.21 -19.49 0.11
C CYS A 174 -27.04 -20.05 -1.07
N GLY A 175 -26.74 -21.29 -1.50
CA GLY A 175 -27.50 -21.97 -2.55
C GLY A 175 -28.97 -22.21 -2.21
N ALA A 176 -29.32 -22.41 -0.95
CA ALA A 176 -30.67 -22.65 -0.46
C ALA A 176 -31.45 -21.33 -0.12
N LEU A 177 -30.75 -20.22 0.06
CA LEU A 177 -31.37 -18.93 0.33
C LEU A 177 -32.00 -18.32 -0.93
N GLY A 178 -32.96 -17.42 -0.77
CA GLY A 178 -33.46 -16.53 -1.83
C GLY A 178 -32.39 -15.52 -2.29
N LEU A 179 -32.83 -14.60 -3.14
CA LEU A 179 -32.08 -13.39 -3.44
C LEU A 179 -32.24 -12.38 -2.33
#